data_e42200201cf5bae9c62f15b8bb27a3c5
#
_entry.id   e42200201cf5bae9c62f15b8bb27a3c5
#
_cell.length_a   1.000
_cell.length_b   1.000
_cell.length_c   1.000
_cell.angle_alpha   90.00
_cell.angle_beta   90.00
_cell.angle_gamma   90.00
#
_symmetry.space_group_name_H-M   'P 1'
#
loop_
_entity.id
_entity.type
_entity.pdbx_description
1 polymer ?
#
loop_
_entity_poly.entity_id
_entity_poly.type
_entity_poly.pdbx_seq_one_letter_code
_entity_poly.pdbx_strand_id
1 'polypeptide(L)'
;KKKISKNIEIYPQKKPLIRQAETESTKQVLETSELQNVNISIYPKKKPTLVKKVENQKIEASEILSKKDFSIAISAFEYISKNKWQTAIKVSKKARDKSLYRLVSYLHLKRPSNTASFYDYTEFMYKNPNYPRINRLRYLAEHKINLNTNSPKTIIKWFDGKDPLSEFGKIK
;
A
#
# COMPACT_ATOMS: atom_id res chain seq x y z
N LYS A 1 -49.34 25.42 -16.60
CA LYS A 1 -48.74 24.10 -16.87
C LYS A 1 -47.82 23.73 -15.70
N LYS A 2 -48.29 22.83 -14.81
CA LYS A 2 -47.53 22.31 -13.66
C LYS A 2 -46.60 21.22 -14.17
N LYS A 3 -45.27 21.38 -13.97
CA LYS A 3 -44.30 20.31 -14.13
C LYS A 3 -44.26 19.48 -12.85
N ILE A 4 -44.65 18.20 -12.93
CA ILE A 4 -44.55 17.22 -11.87
C ILE A 4 -43.13 16.66 -11.95
N SER A 5 -42.29 16.96 -10.96
CA SER A 5 -40.99 16.29 -10.77
C SER A 5 -41.25 14.92 -10.15
N LYS A 6 -40.98 13.85 -10.88
CA LYS A 6 -40.96 12.48 -10.33
C LYS A 6 -39.68 12.31 -9.50
N ASN A 7 -39.85 12.24 -8.19
CA ASN A 7 -38.80 11.71 -7.29
C ASN A 7 -38.60 10.22 -7.60
N ILE A 8 -37.48 9.89 -8.14
CA ILE A 8 -37.05 8.48 -8.29
C ILE A 8 -36.32 8.12 -7.02
N GLU A 9 -36.99 7.46 -6.09
CA GLU A 9 -36.37 6.84 -4.93
C GLU A 9 -35.65 5.56 -5.38
N ILE A 10 -34.31 5.58 -5.33
CA ILE A 10 -33.48 4.41 -5.66
C ILE A 10 -33.27 3.61 -4.38
N TYR A 11 -34.14 2.63 -4.14
CA TYR A 11 -33.92 1.62 -3.10
C TYR A 11 -33.18 0.40 -3.66
N PRO A 12 -32.26 -0.23 -2.92
CA PRO A 12 -31.61 -1.45 -3.35
C PRO A 12 -32.63 -2.58 -3.45
N GLN A 13 -32.80 -3.12 -4.63
CA GLN A 13 -33.70 -4.25 -4.90
C GLN A 13 -33.15 -5.54 -4.28
N LYS A 14 -34.00 -6.28 -3.60
CA LYS A 14 -33.68 -7.63 -3.08
C LYS A 14 -33.39 -8.57 -4.25
N LYS A 15 -32.31 -9.36 -4.15
CA LYS A 15 -31.98 -10.40 -5.14
C LYS A 15 -33.17 -11.35 -5.32
N PRO A 16 -33.55 -11.72 -6.56
CA PRO A 16 -34.60 -12.69 -6.79
C PRO A 16 -34.19 -14.05 -6.24
N LEU A 17 -35.08 -14.67 -5.43
CA LEU A 17 -34.96 -16.04 -4.99
C LEU A 17 -35.20 -16.93 -6.23
N ILE A 18 -34.21 -17.76 -6.58
CA ILE A 18 -34.35 -18.79 -7.59
C ILE A 18 -35.33 -19.82 -7.05
N ARG A 19 -36.58 -19.80 -7.55
CA ARG A 19 -37.53 -20.88 -7.33
C ARG A 19 -37.03 -22.10 -8.10
N GLN A 20 -36.79 -23.18 -7.37
CA GLN A 20 -36.62 -24.50 -7.95
C GLN A 20 -37.93 -24.88 -8.66
N ALA A 21 -37.89 -25.05 -9.96
CA ALA A 21 -39.00 -25.63 -10.71
C ALA A 21 -38.98 -27.14 -10.50
N GLU A 22 -40.02 -27.63 -9.83
CA GLU A 22 -40.39 -29.04 -9.85
C GLU A 22 -40.81 -29.37 -11.27
N THR A 23 -40.13 -30.32 -11.90
CA THR A 23 -40.60 -30.98 -13.13
C THR A 23 -40.97 -32.42 -12.82
N GLU A 24 -42.27 -32.64 -12.93
CA GLU A 24 -42.88 -33.98 -12.90
C GLU A 24 -42.38 -34.85 -14.04
N SER A 25 -42.28 -36.10 -13.66
CA SER A 25 -42.32 -37.38 -14.35
C SER A 25 -42.42 -37.39 -15.89
N THR A 26 -41.51 -38.09 -16.51
CA THR A 26 -41.87 -39.10 -17.52
C THR A 26 -40.92 -40.29 -17.40
N LYS A 27 -41.51 -41.43 -17.03
CA LYS A 27 -40.90 -42.76 -17.08
C LYS A 27 -40.64 -43.13 -18.54
N GLN A 28 -39.43 -43.50 -18.87
CA GLN A 28 -39.17 -44.56 -19.88
C GLN A 28 -37.93 -45.36 -19.46
N VAL A 29 -38.16 -46.64 -19.43
CA VAL A 29 -37.24 -47.74 -19.22
C VAL A 29 -36.29 -47.84 -20.38
N LEU A 30 -35.00 -48.04 -20.10
CA LEU A 30 -34.19 -49.13 -20.70
C LEU A 30 -32.68 -48.92 -20.43
N GLU A 31 -32.11 -49.98 -19.93
CA GLU A 31 -30.77 -50.54 -20.12
C GLU A 31 -29.57 -49.95 -19.39
N THR A 32 -29.19 -50.77 -18.46
CA THR A 32 -27.85 -51.03 -17.91
C THR A 32 -26.66 -50.49 -18.71
N SER A 33 -25.99 -49.52 -18.14
CA SER A 33 -24.54 -49.45 -18.21
C SER A 33 -24.03 -48.91 -16.87
N GLU A 34 -23.09 -49.63 -16.31
CA GLU A 34 -22.44 -49.36 -15.04
C GLU A 34 -21.81 -47.94 -15.05
N LEU A 35 -22.52 -46.98 -14.51
CA LEU A 35 -21.93 -45.68 -14.18
C LEU A 35 -21.25 -45.82 -12.80
N GLN A 36 -19.95 -46.03 -12.87
CA GLN A 36 -19.08 -45.84 -11.71
C GLN A 36 -19.43 -44.51 -11.05
N ASN A 37 -19.84 -44.58 -9.78
CA ASN A 37 -20.04 -43.43 -8.90
C ASN A 37 -18.72 -42.65 -8.77
N VAL A 38 -18.46 -41.71 -9.71
CA VAL A 38 -17.39 -40.76 -9.55
C VAL A 38 -17.86 -39.73 -8.52
N ASN A 39 -17.42 -39.94 -7.29
CA ASN A 39 -17.63 -39.00 -6.20
C ASN A 39 -16.81 -37.74 -6.50
N ILE A 40 -17.37 -36.82 -7.29
CA ILE A 40 -16.74 -35.53 -7.60
C ILE A 40 -16.86 -34.67 -6.35
N SER A 41 -15.81 -34.71 -5.52
CA SER A 41 -15.68 -33.80 -4.41
C SER A 41 -15.38 -32.40 -4.94
N ILE A 42 -16.37 -31.53 -4.95
CA ILE A 42 -16.30 -30.14 -5.40
C ILE A 42 -15.37 -29.30 -4.50
N TYR A 43 -15.02 -29.79 -3.34
CA TYR A 43 -14.13 -29.09 -2.42
C TYR A 43 -12.69 -29.59 -2.53
N PRO A 44 -11.70 -28.71 -2.61
CA PRO A 44 -10.30 -29.12 -2.60
C PRO A 44 -9.98 -29.79 -1.26
N LYS A 45 -9.60 -31.08 -1.31
CA LYS A 45 -9.31 -31.91 -0.12
C LYS A 45 -8.12 -31.43 0.71
N LYS A 46 -7.27 -30.59 0.16
CA LYS A 46 -6.13 -29.97 0.87
C LYS A 46 -5.90 -28.54 0.36
N LYS A 47 -5.70 -27.59 1.27
CA LYS A 47 -5.17 -26.27 0.90
C LYS A 47 -3.83 -26.47 0.20
N PRO A 48 -3.57 -25.83 -0.94
CA PRO A 48 -2.24 -25.86 -1.52
C PRO A 48 -1.25 -25.30 -0.50
N THR A 49 -0.25 -26.08 -0.13
CA THR A 49 0.87 -25.65 0.71
C THR A 49 1.74 -24.71 -0.12
N LEU A 50 1.34 -23.45 -0.20
CA LEU A 50 2.13 -22.36 -0.80
C LEU A 50 3.22 -21.88 0.16
N VAL A 51 3.95 -22.80 0.74
CA VAL A 51 5.18 -22.45 1.44
C VAL A 51 6.31 -23.22 0.79
N LYS A 52 6.70 -22.82 -0.42
CA LYS A 52 8.12 -22.92 -0.73
C LYS A 52 8.79 -21.97 0.23
N LYS A 53 9.41 -22.50 1.28
CA LYS A 53 10.40 -21.79 2.09
C LYS A 53 11.36 -21.19 1.06
N VAL A 54 11.26 -19.88 0.82
CA VAL A 54 12.23 -19.17 0.01
C VAL A 54 13.50 -19.31 0.83
N GLU A 55 14.36 -20.24 0.45
CA GLU A 55 15.72 -20.28 0.96
C GLU A 55 16.27 -18.89 0.68
N ASN A 56 16.62 -18.18 1.74
CA ASN A 56 17.24 -16.87 1.63
C ASN A 56 18.56 -17.07 0.87
N GLN A 57 18.50 -16.98 -0.45
CA GLN A 57 19.70 -16.96 -1.28
C GLN A 57 20.50 -15.78 -0.78
N LYS A 58 21.67 -16.06 -0.22
CA LYS A 58 22.61 -15.06 0.24
C LYS A 58 23.08 -14.30 -1.00
N ILE A 59 22.49 -13.13 -1.24
CA ILE A 59 22.88 -12.27 -2.35
C ILE A 59 24.28 -11.76 -2.00
N GLU A 60 25.30 -12.27 -2.67
CA GLU A 60 26.71 -11.96 -2.38
C GLU A 60 27.21 -10.70 -3.07
N ALA A 61 26.54 -10.26 -4.12
CA ALA A 61 26.90 -9.07 -4.90
C ALA A 61 25.68 -8.32 -5.43
N SER A 62 25.86 -7.05 -5.76
CA SER A 62 24.89 -6.20 -6.44
C SER A 62 25.50 -5.71 -7.75
N GLU A 63 24.72 -5.70 -8.81
CA GLU A 63 25.11 -5.12 -10.10
C GLU A 63 25.07 -3.58 -10.09
N ILE A 64 24.30 -2.99 -9.17
CA ILE A 64 24.06 -1.54 -9.12
C ILE A 64 24.98 -0.84 -8.13
N LEU A 65 25.23 -1.48 -6.96
CA LEU A 65 25.99 -0.88 -5.87
C LEU A 65 27.40 -1.42 -5.81
N SER A 66 28.36 -0.57 -5.44
CA SER A 66 29.72 -1.03 -5.11
C SER A 66 29.68 -2.03 -3.96
N LYS A 67 30.68 -2.91 -3.85
CA LYS A 67 30.76 -3.91 -2.76
C LYS A 67 30.65 -3.28 -1.37
N LYS A 68 31.24 -2.09 -1.17
CA LYS A 68 31.14 -1.33 0.09
C LYS A 68 29.73 -0.79 0.31
N ASP A 69 29.12 -0.17 -0.68
CA ASP A 69 27.77 0.36 -0.57
C ASP A 69 26.75 -0.74 -0.42
N PHE A 70 26.98 -1.90 -1.03
CA PHE A 70 26.14 -3.09 -0.87
C PHE A 70 26.15 -3.61 0.57
N SER A 71 27.32 -3.70 1.21
CA SER A 71 27.40 -4.09 2.63
C SER A 71 26.69 -3.09 3.56
N ILE A 72 26.81 -1.80 3.25
CA ILE A 72 26.07 -0.75 3.96
C ILE A 72 24.56 -0.89 3.75
N ALA A 73 24.12 -1.23 2.53
CA ALA A 73 22.71 -1.45 2.23
C ALA A 73 22.15 -2.63 3.04
N ILE A 74 22.85 -3.77 3.06
CA ILE A 74 22.45 -4.93 3.88
C ILE A 74 22.27 -4.51 5.34
N SER A 75 23.27 -3.86 5.92
CA SER A 75 23.22 -3.39 7.31
C SER A 75 22.06 -2.41 7.55
N ALA A 76 21.82 -1.48 6.62
CA ALA A 76 20.71 -0.53 6.74
C ALA A 76 19.36 -1.25 6.71
N PHE A 77 19.15 -2.22 5.84
CA PHE A 77 17.91 -3.01 5.77
C PHE A 77 17.73 -3.94 6.97
N GLU A 78 18.80 -4.49 7.53
CA GLU A 78 18.75 -5.22 8.81
C GLU A 78 18.27 -4.33 9.96
N TYR A 79 18.73 -3.07 10.04
CA TYR A 79 18.21 -2.12 11.04
C TYR A 79 16.75 -1.77 10.77
N ILE A 80 16.32 -1.67 9.53
CA ILE A 80 14.91 -1.46 9.16
C ILE A 80 14.06 -2.63 9.64
N SER A 81 14.47 -3.88 9.40
CA SER A 81 13.74 -5.07 9.83
C SER A 81 13.57 -5.13 11.35
N LYS A 82 14.57 -4.63 12.09
CA LYS A 82 14.55 -4.48 13.55
C LYS A 82 13.86 -3.20 14.03
N ASN A 83 13.18 -2.47 13.13
CA ASN A 83 12.49 -1.19 13.39
C ASN A 83 13.40 -0.05 13.90
N LYS A 84 14.73 -0.15 13.73
CA LYS A 84 15.72 0.85 14.16
C LYS A 84 15.99 1.88 13.05
N TRP A 85 14.98 2.67 12.70
CA TRP A 85 15.01 3.59 11.56
C TRP A 85 16.09 4.65 11.63
N GLN A 86 16.28 5.27 12.79
CA GLN A 86 17.29 6.31 12.97
C GLN A 86 18.71 5.76 12.72
N THR A 87 18.96 4.54 13.17
CA THR A 87 20.25 3.86 12.90
C THR A 87 20.40 3.52 11.42
N ALA A 88 19.33 3.03 10.79
CA ALA A 88 19.33 2.74 9.34
C ALA A 88 19.66 3.99 8.51
N ILE A 89 19.05 5.13 8.85
CA ILE A 89 19.32 6.42 8.19
C ILE A 89 20.79 6.84 8.42
N LYS A 90 21.30 6.73 9.64
CA LYS A 90 22.71 7.05 9.94
C LYS A 90 23.70 6.17 9.17
N VAL A 91 23.41 4.87 9.08
CA VAL A 91 24.24 3.91 8.34
C VAL A 91 24.20 4.20 6.84
N SER A 92 23.01 4.41 6.27
CA SER A 92 22.87 4.70 4.83
C SER A 92 23.55 6.00 4.39
N LYS A 93 23.71 6.98 5.27
CA LYS A 93 24.47 8.21 4.99
C LYS A 93 25.95 7.96 4.66
N LYS A 94 26.51 6.84 5.16
CA LYS A 94 27.93 6.46 4.96
C LYS A 94 28.19 5.95 3.53
N ALA A 95 27.14 5.54 2.81
CA ALA A 95 27.32 5.08 1.44
C ALA A 95 27.82 6.22 0.53
N ARG A 96 28.67 5.85 -0.44
CA ARG A 96 29.15 6.77 -1.47
C ARG A 96 27.99 7.17 -2.38
N ASP A 97 27.17 6.19 -2.77
CA ASP A 97 25.96 6.42 -3.53
C ASP A 97 24.84 6.93 -2.63
N LYS A 98 24.46 8.19 -2.83
CA LYS A 98 23.40 8.85 -2.05
C LYS A 98 22.00 8.35 -2.39
N SER A 99 21.84 7.53 -3.43
CA SER A 99 20.54 6.91 -3.75
C SER A 99 20.06 5.98 -2.64
N LEU A 100 20.98 5.24 -2.00
CA LEU A 100 20.66 4.41 -0.82
C LEU A 100 20.10 5.26 0.34
N TYR A 101 20.77 6.36 0.66
CA TYR A 101 20.29 7.26 1.72
C TYR A 101 18.92 7.87 1.39
N ARG A 102 18.72 8.29 0.14
CA ARG A 102 17.42 8.79 -0.33
C ARG A 102 16.33 7.75 -0.20
N LEU A 103 16.61 6.49 -0.61
CA LEU A 103 15.67 5.40 -0.49
C LEU A 103 15.28 5.11 0.97
N VAL A 104 16.26 4.97 1.86
CA VAL A 104 16.00 4.69 3.29
C VAL A 104 15.23 5.84 3.93
N SER A 105 15.56 7.09 3.62
CA SER A 105 14.84 8.28 4.11
C SER A 105 13.40 8.30 3.59
N TYR A 106 13.18 8.01 2.32
CA TYR A 106 11.84 7.91 1.73
C TYR A 106 11.00 6.84 2.41
N LEU A 107 11.56 5.64 2.61
CA LEU A 107 10.86 4.53 3.28
C LEU A 107 10.47 4.90 4.72
N HIS A 108 11.34 5.62 5.43
CA HIS A 108 11.03 6.14 6.77
C HIS A 108 9.88 7.16 6.72
N LEU A 109 9.95 8.16 5.83
CA LEU A 109 8.94 9.21 5.70
C LEU A 109 7.58 8.68 5.24
N LYS A 110 7.57 7.62 4.41
CA LYS A 110 6.33 7.01 3.91
C LYS A 110 5.49 6.36 5.01
N ARG A 111 6.07 6.00 6.14
CA ARG A 111 5.34 5.37 7.26
C ARG A 111 4.49 6.40 8.00
N PRO A 112 3.18 6.17 8.23
CA PRO A 112 2.33 7.10 8.98
C PRO A 112 2.81 7.33 10.42
N SER A 113 3.30 6.27 11.08
CA SER A 113 3.75 6.27 12.48
C SER A 113 5.24 6.60 12.66
N ASN A 114 5.85 7.34 11.72
CA ASN A 114 7.25 7.74 11.87
C ASN A 114 7.41 8.93 12.83
N THR A 115 8.63 9.10 13.32
CA THR A 115 9.02 10.19 14.22
C THR A 115 9.52 11.44 13.49
N ALA A 116 9.40 11.47 12.15
CA ALA A 116 9.84 12.60 11.35
C ALA A 116 9.00 13.84 11.62
N SER A 117 9.65 14.99 11.63
CA SER A 117 9.03 16.30 11.74
C SER A 117 8.52 16.81 10.40
N PHE A 118 7.73 17.88 10.39
CA PHE A 118 7.34 18.58 9.18
C PHE A 118 8.55 19.03 8.36
N TYR A 119 9.63 19.49 9.01
CA TYR A 119 10.86 19.92 8.33
C TYR A 119 11.58 18.79 7.62
N ASP A 120 11.57 17.56 8.17
CA ASP A 120 12.19 16.40 7.51
C ASP A 120 11.51 16.09 6.16
N TYR A 121 10.18 16.23 6.11
CA TYR A 121 9.43 16.07 4.87
C TYR A 121 9.73 17.17 3.87
N THR A 122 9.70 18.44 4.31
CA THR A 122 9.93 19.58 3.43
C THR A 122 11.35 19.58 2.87
N GLU A 123 12.35 19.27 3.70
CA GLU A 123 13.74 19.13 3.29
C GLU A 123 13.92 18.02 2.26
N PHE A 124 13.32 16.86 2.51
CA PHE A 124 13.40 15.73 1.57
C PHE A 124 12.78 16.10 0.21
N MET A 125 11.59 16.68 0.21
CA MET A 125 10.88 17.06 -1.01
C MET A 125 11.62 18.16 -1.79
N TYR A 126 12.20 19.14 -1.08
CA TYR A 126 13.00 20.19 -1.68
C TYR A 126 14.25 19.64 -2.39
N LYS A 127 14.95 18.70 -1.75
CA LYS A 127 16.14 18.05 -2.32
C LYS A 127 15.83 17.04 -3.41
N ASN A 128 14.60 16.53 -3.46
CA ASN A 128 14.20 15.47 -4.38
C ASN A 128 12.81 15.74 -5.00
N PRO A 129 12.65 16.82 -5.79
CA PRO A 129 11.32 17.25 -6.27
C PRO A 129 10.66 16.23 -7.19
N ASN A 130 11.45 15.43 -7.91
CA ASN A 130 10.97 14.42 -8.86
C ASN A 130 10.93 12.99 -8.25
N TYR A 131 10.95 12.88 -6.91
CA TYR A 131 10.92 11.56 -6.29
C TYR A 131 9.54 10.89 -6.48
N PRO A 132 9.49 9.56 -6.71
CA PRO A 132 8.22 8.86 -6.91
C PRO A 132 7.24 9.11 -5.77
N ARG A 133 5.97 9.33 -6.12
CA ARG A 133 4.86 9.53 -5.16
C ARG A 133 5.09 10.69 -4.19
N ILE A 134 5.69 11.77 -4.64
CA ILE A 134 5.95 12.98 -3.83
C ILE A 134 4.67 13.53 -3.18
N ASN A 135 3.52 13.45 -3.87
CA ASN A 135 2.22 13.89 -3.34
C ASN A 135 1.80 13.08 -2.10
N ARG A 136 2.21 11.80 -2.00
CA ARG A 136 1.97 11.03 -0.78
C ARG A 136 2.77 11.55 0.40
N LEU A 137 4.02 11.96 0.17
CA LEU A 137 4.83 12.60 1.22
C LEU A 137 4.25 13.96 1.59
N ARG A 138 3.77 14.75 0.62
CA ARG A 138 3.10 16.03 0.88
C ARG A 138 1.87 15.83 1.78
N TYR A 139 1.00 14.88 1.45
CA TYR A 139 -0.13 14.51 2.30
C TYR A 139 0.29 14.15 3.73
N LEU A 140 1.34 13.34 3.91
CA LEU A 140 1.84 12.95 5.22
C LEU A 140 2.49 14.12 5.96
N ALA A 141 3.15 15.02 5.26
CA ALA A 141 3.73 16.24 5.84
C ALA A 141 2.65 17.15 6.44
N GLU A 142 1.50 17.28 5.79
CA GLU A 142 0.38 18.08 6.30
C GLU A 142 -0.09 17.60 7.68
N HIS A 143 -0.08 16.29 7.93
CA HIS A 143 -0.38 15.72 9.25
C HIS A 143 0.70 15.99 10.32
N LYS A 144 1.90 16.41 9.91
CA LYS A 144 3.00 16.79 10.82
C LYS A 144 3.09 18.28 11.10
N ILE A 145 2.23 19.09 10.50
CA ILE A 145 2.15 20.53 10.78
C ILE A 145 1.70 20.72 12.22
N ASN A 146 2.53 21.43 13.00
CA ASN A 146 2.24 21.80 14.38
C ASN A 146 2.42 23.32 14.53
N LEU A 147 1.35 24.03 14.81
CA LEU A 147 1.33 25.48 14.94
C LEU A 147 2.21 26.01 16.09
N ASN A 148 2.51 25.17 17.09
CA ASN A 148 3.39 25.55 18.18
C ASN A 148 4.87 25.52 17.76
N THR A 149 5.24 24.72 16.76
CA THR A 149 6.64 24.54 16.34
C THR A 149 6.92 25.08 14.94
N ASN A 150 5.90 25.21 14.11
CA ASN A 150 6.04 25.71 12.75
C ASN A 150 5.42 27.10 12.65
N SER A 151 6.21 28.10 12.21
CA SER A 151 5.67 29.45 12.05
C SER A 151 4.61 29.50 10.94
N PRO A 152 3.55 30.30 11.09
CA PRO A 152 2.51 30.46 10.05
C PRO A 152 3.14 30.88 8.70
N LYS A 153 4.12 31.74 8.69
CA LYS A 153 4.84 32.17 7.48
C LYS A 153 5.50 31.00 6.75
N THR A 154 6.10 30.06 7.49
CA THR A 154 6.70 28.85 6.90
C THR A 154 5.66 27.94 6.30
N ILE A 155 4.52 27.78 6.95
CA ILE A 155 3.41 26.94 6.47
C ILE A 155 2.81 27.55 5.20
N ILE A 156 2.50 28.84 5.20
CA ILE A 156 1.96 29.54 4.01
C ILE A 156 2.93 29.43 2.83
N LYS A 157 4.22 29.69 3.07
CA LYS A 157 5.26 29.56 2.04
C LYS A 157 5.37 28.12 1.51
N TRP A 158 5.16 27.12 2.36
CA TRP A 158 5.21 25.71 1.92
C TRP A 158 4.03 25.33 1.05
N PHE A 159 2.84 25.82 1.36
CA PHE A 159 1.66 25.59 0.50
C PHE A 159 1.83 26.30 -0.86
N ASP A 160 2.46 27.47 -0.89
CA ASP A 160 2.77 28.21 -2.13
C ASP A 160 1.54 28.37 -3.04
N GLY A 161 0.40 28.74 -2.46
CA GLY A 161 -0.87 28.88 -3.17
C GLY A 161 -1.53 27.57 -3.65
N LYS A 162 -0.96 26.41 -3.31
CA LYS A 162 -1.53 25.10 -3.67
C LYS A 162 -2.47 24.63 -2.58
N ASP A 163 -3.57 24.02 -3.02
CA ASP A 163 -4.55 23.46 -2.09
C ASP A 163 -3.94 22.33 -1.22
N PRO A 164 -4.32 22.26 0.07
CA PRO A 164 -3.98 21.15 0.92
C PRO A 164 -4.52 19.82 0.38
N LEU A 165 -3.71 18.77 0.50
CA LEU A 165 -4.08 17.41 0.06
C LEU A 165 -4.88 16.64 1.12
N SER A 166 -4.81 17.08 2.38
CA SER A 166 -5.51 16.45 3.50
C SER A 166 -6.54 17.39 4.11
N GLU A 167 -7.60 16.82 4.69
CA GLU A 167 -8.56 17.59 5.49
C GLU A 167 -7.88 18.28 6.68
N PHE A 168 -6.86 17.63 7.25
CA PHE A 168 -6.08 18.20 8.33
C PHE A 168 -5.32 19.46 7.89
N GLY A 169 -4.78 19.47 6.67
CA GLY A 169 -4.14 20.65 6.09
C GLY A 169 -5.09 21.81 5.83
N LYS A 170 -6.37 21.54 5.58
CA LYS A 170 -7.41 22.58 5.38
C LYS A 170 -7.80 23.30 6.67
N ILE A 171 -7.61 22.65 7.82
CA ILE A 171 -7.98 23.19 9.15
C ILE A 171 -6.85 24.01 9.76
N LYS A 172 -5.59 23.78 9.35
CA LYS A 172 -4.42 24.48 9.86
C LYS A 172 -4.22 25.86 9.23
#